data_3f6842974c86f10481c661a28923b9b7
#
_entry.id   3f6842974c86f10481c661a28923b9b7
#
_cell.length_a   1.000
_cell.length_b   1.000
_cell.length_c   1.000
_cell.angle_alpha   90.00
_cell.angle_beta   90.00
_cell.angle_gamma   90.00
#
_symmetry.space_group_name_H-M   'P 1'
#
loop_
_entity.id
_entity.type
_entity.pdbx_description
1 polymer ?
#
loop_
_entity_poly.entity_id
_entity_poly.type
_entity_poly.pdbx_seq_one_letter_code
_entity_poly.pdbx_strand_id
1 'polypeptide(L)'
;MSDAESFIRFCESEFGTAVMDREAAYVKQHVDTDDRVLDVGCGIGSLEERFPDHEMIGVDRSEAMIQAAQDRVSAPFVLGDATALPIATASVDAVVSVSTLEFIPDIDAVLAEATRVLAPGGTLVALMLNTRSEYVQSNLQREGSYFQRMVHRDSEALADTILEYIEGDQE
;
A
#
# COMPACT_ATOMS: atom_id res chain seq x y z
N MET A 1 23.49 0.33 -2.88
CA MET A 1 22.34 -0.50 -2.48
C MET A 1 21.08 0.15 -3.04
N SER A 2 20.30 -0.58 -3.81
CA SER A 2 19.03 -0.09 -4.37
C SER A 2 17.95 0.04 -3.28
N ASP A 3 16.89 0.82 -3.54
CA ASP A 3 15.76 0.94 -2.62
C ASP A 3 15.09 -0.44 -2.38
N ALA A 4 14.97 -1.26 -3.45
CA ALA A 4 14.42 -2.61 -3.34
C ALA A 4 15.28 -3.51 -2.43
N GLU A 5 16.61 -3.50 -2.58
CA GLU A 5 17.51 -4.28 -1.71
C GLU A 5 17.43 -3.83 -0.23
N SER A 6 17.31 -2.52 0.00
CA SER A 6 17.17 -1.97 1.35
C SER A 6 15.84 -2.38 1.97
N PHE A 7 14.76 -2.37 1.18
CA PHE A 7 13.43 -2.77 1.64
C PHE A 7 13.35 -4.29 1.89
N ILE A 8 13.93 -5.12 1.01
CA ILE A 8 14.05 -6.56 1.21
C ILE A 8 14.74 -6.86 2.54
N ARG A 9 15.89 -6.22 2.78
CA ARG A 9 16.63 -6.39 4.05
C ARG A 9 15.82 -5.98 5.28
N PHE A 10 15.02 -4.91 5.17
CA PHE A 10 14.10 -4.52 6.23
C PHE A 10 13.04 -5.61 6.47
N CYS A 11 12.38 -6.08 5.41
CA CYS A 11 11.33 -7.10 5.51
C CYS A 11 11.84 -8.44 6.07
N GLU A 12 13.11 -8.79 5.80
CA GLU A 12 13.77 -10.00 6.31
C GLU A 12 14.30 -9.85 7.75
N SER A 13 14.33 -8.64 8.30
CA SER A 13 14.68 -8.43 9.70
C SER A 13 13.56 -8.92 10.64
N GLU A 14 13.92 -9.27 11.87
CA GLU A 14 12.94 -9.67 12.90
C GLU A 14 11.87 -8.59 13.11
N PHE A 15 12.30 -7.32 13.17
CA PHE A 15 11.39 -6.18 13.33
C PHE A 15 10.48 -6.01 12.10
N GLY A 16 11.05 -6.03 10.89
CA GLY A 16 10.29 -5.87 9.65
C GLY A 16 9.27 -7.00 9.45
N THR A 17 9.67 -8.24 9.70
CA THR A 17 8.77 -9.40 9.66
C THR A 17 7.60 -9.22 10.63
N ALA A 18 7.86 -8.81 11.87
CA ALA A 18 6.81 -8.57 12.87
C ALA A 18 5.85 -7.44 12.46
N VAL A 19 6.35 -6.37 11.81
CA VAL A 19 5.51 -5.29 11.26
C VAL A 19 4.63 -5.83 10.14
N MET A 20 5.21 -6.50 9.14
CA MET A 20 4.47 -7.06 8.00
C MET A 20 3.40 -8.06 8.44
N ASP A 21 3.69 -8.90 9.44
CA ASP A 21 2.73 -9.86 9.98
C ASP A 21 1.54 -9.17 10.65
N ARG A 22 1.78 -8.07 11.37
CA ARG A 22 0.72 -7.29 12.01
C ARG A 22 -0.15 -6.55 10.99
N GLU A 23 0.46 -5.95 9.98
CA GLU A 23 -0.25 -5.28 8.89
C GLU A 23 -1.14 -6.28 8.14
N ALA A 24 -0.59 -7.44 7.77
CA ALA A 24 -1.35 -8.50 7.13
C ALA A 24 -2.50 -9.01 8.00
N ALA A 25 -2.27 -9.20 9.30
CA ALA A 25 -3.31 -9.63 10.23
C ALA A 25 -4.45 -8.60 10.34
N TYR A 26 -4.14 -7.31 10.30
CA TYR A 26 -5.16 -6.26 10.27
C TYR A 26 -5.95 -6.27 8.97
N VAL A 27 -5.27 -6.32 7.82
CA VAL A 27 -5.93 -6.38 6.51
C VAL A 27 -6.88 -7.58 6.42
N LYS A 28 -6.47 -8.76 6.91
CA LYS A 28 -7.31 -9.99 6.94
C LYS A 28 -8.62 -9.85 7.71
N GLN A 29 -8.75 -8.88 8.60
CA GLN A 29 -10.00 -8.62 9.32
C GLN A 29 -10.99 -7.81 8.49
N HIS A 30 -10.56 -7.23 7.37
CA HIS A 30 -11.33 -6.29 6.55
C HIS A 30 -11.55 -6.78 5.11
N VAL A 31 -10.93 -7.89 4.71
CA VAL A 31 -11.10 -8.50 3.40
C VAL A 31 -11.50 -9.96 3.56
N ASP A 32 -12.45 -10.42 2.75
CA ASP A 32 -12.88 -11.80 2.73
C ASP A 32 -12.02 -12.65 1.79
N THR A 33 -11.95 -13.96 2.03
CA THR A 33 -11.13 -14.86 1.21
C THR A 33 -11.56 -14.89 -0.27
N ASP A 34 -12.84 -14.63 -0.52
CA ASP A 34 -13.43 -14.63 -1.87
C ASP A 34 -13.28 -13.26 -2.58
N ASP A 35 -12.76 -12.24 -1.88
CA ASP A 35 -12.55 -10.92 -2.46
C ASP A 35 -11.40 -10.93 -3.47
N ARG A 36 -11.59 -10.19 -4.56
CA ARG A 36 -10.51 -9.78 -5.46
C ARG A 36 -9.87 -8.54 -4.88
N VAL A 37 -8.64 -8.66 -4.43
CA VAL A 37 -7.92 -7.61 -3.69
C VAL A 37 -6.87 -6.96 -4.57
N LEU A 38 -6.88 -5.63 -4.65
CA LEU A 38 -5.82 -4.85 -5.28
C LEU A 38 -4.93 -4.25 -4.19
N ASP A 39 -3.65 -4.57 -4.20
CA ASP A 39 -2.62 -3.92 -3.36
C ASP A 39 -1.95 -2.79 -4.12
N VAL A 40 -2.22 -1.55 -3.70
CA VAL A 40 -1.66 -0.33 -4.30
C VAL A 40 -0.40 0.09 -3.56
N GLY A 41 0.73 0.01 -4.26
CA GLY A 41 2.06 0.17 -3.68
C GLY A 41 2.56 -1.14 -3.08
N CYS A 42 2.41 -2.24 -3.81
CA CYS A 42 2.71 -3.60 -3.33
C CYS A 42 4.20 -3.85 -2.99
N GLY A 43 5.09 -2.97 -3.44
CA GLY A 43 6.52 -3.13 -3.23
C GLY A 43 7.02 -4.49 -3.72
N ILE A 44 7.64 -5.25 -2.83
CA ILE A 44 8.21 -6.58 -3.12
C ILE A 44 7.22 -7.74 -2.92
N GLY A 45 5.92 -7.47 -2.81
CA GLY A 45 4.88 -8.49 -2.62
C GLY A 45 4.79 -9.04 -1.19
N SER A 46 5.17 -8.26 -0.20
CA SER A 46 5.16 -8.71 1.21
C SER A 46 3.78 -9.01 1.74
N LEU A 47 2.75 -8.32 1.26
CA LEU A 47 1.36 -8.58 1.62
C LEU A 47 0.87 -9.84 0.91
N GLU A 48 1.08 -9.96 -0.40
CA GLU A 48 0.68 -11.11 -1.20
C GLU A 48 1.29 -12.43 -0.68
N GLU A 49 2.54 -12.39 -0.23
CA GLU A 49 3.21 -13.55 0.40
C GLU A 49 2.42 -14.09 1.62
N ARG A 50 1.70 -13.21 2.32
CA ARG A 50 0.90 -13.53 3.52
C ARG A 50 -0.56 -13.83 3.24
N PHE A 51 -0.98 -13.75 1.96
CA PHE A 51 -2.34 -13.96 1.49
C PHE A 51 -2.42 -15.07 0.42
N PRO A 52 -1.87 -16.28 0.69
CA PRO A 52 -1.75 -17.33 -0.33
C PRO A 52 -3.09 -17.86 -0.84
N ASP A 53 -4.16 -17.67 -0.06
CA ASP A 53 -5.50 -18.18 -0.36
C ASP A 53 -6.45 -17.10 -0.94
N HIS A 54 -5.95 -15.87 -1.17
CA HIS A 54 -6.72 -14.75 -1.70
C HIS A 54 -6.37 -14.48 -3.17
N GLU A 55 -7.33 -14.00 -3.93
CA GLU A 55 -7.09 -13.45 -5.26
C GLU A 55 -6.55 -12.03 -5.13
N MET A 56 -5.23 -11.88 -5.24
CA MET A 56 -4.56 -10.58 -5.10
C MET A 56 -3.85 -10.16 -6.38
N ILE A 57 -3.86 -8.86 -6.66
CA ILE A 57 -3.08 -8.21 -7.72
C ILE A 57 -2.29 -7.07 -7.06
N GLY A 58 -0.98 -7.08 -7.20
CA GLY A 58 -0.12 -5.98 -6.74
C GLY A 58 0.18 -4.97 -7.85
N VAL A 59 0.11 -3.68 -7.53
CA VAL A 59 0.53 -2.59 -8.41
C VAL A 59 1.59 -1.75 -7.71
N ASP A 60 2.71 -1.50 -8.39
CA ASP A 60 3.74 -0.56 -7.94
C ASP A 60 4.32 0.20 -9.13
N ARG A 61 4.76 1.43 -8.90
CA ARG A 61 5.38 2.26 -9.94
C ARG A 61 6.86 1.95 -10.18
N SER A 62 7.48 1.20 -9.30
CA SER A 62 8.89 0.84 -9.34
C SER A 62 9.09 -0.50 -10.05
N GLU A 63 9.73 -0.47 -11.22
CA GLU A 63 10.09 -1.68 -11.96
C GLU A 63 10.95 -2.62 -11.11
N ALA A 64 11.87 -2.08 -10.30
CA ALA A 64 12.72 -2.87 -9.42
C ALA A 64 11.92 -3.58 -8.31
N MET A 65 10.88 -2.93 -7.77
CA MET A 65 9.99 -3.56 -6.79
C MET A 65 9.15 -4.66 -7.44
N ILE A 66 8.55 -4.39 -8.59
CA ILE A 66 7.77 -5.40 -9.34
C ILE A 66 8.62 -6.63 -9.69
N GLN A 67 9.85 -6.42 -10.16
CA GLN A 67 10.75 -7.53 -10.45
C GLN A 67 11.04 -8.35 -9.19
N ALA A 68 11.35 -7.70 -8.08
CA ALA A 68 11.59 -8.37 -6.80
C ALA A 68 10.35 -9.12 -6.29
N ALA A 69 9.15 -8.57 -6.48
CA ALA A 69 7.90 -9.23 -6.12
C ALA A 69 7.68 -10.51 -6.95
N GLN A 70 7.86 -10.42 -8.27
CA GLN A 70 7.73 -11.56 -9.20
C GLN A 70 8.70 -12.69 -8.89
N ASP A 71 9.91 -12.36 -8.44
CA ASP A 71 10.92 -13.34 -8.07
C ASP A 71 10.61 -14.06 -6.74
N ARG A 72 9.77 -13.48 -5.89
CA ARG A 72 9.49 -13.95 -4.52
C ARG A 72 8.13 -14.62 -4.36
N VAL A 73 7.12 -14.14 -5.05
CA VAL A 73 5.72 -14.50 -4.80
C VAL A 73 5.01 -14.85 -6.09
N SER A 74 4.26 -15.95 -6.06
CA SER A 74 3.44 -16.38 -7.19
C SER A 74 2.07 -15.68 -7.15
N ALA A 75 2.06 -14.38 -7.50
CA ALA A 75 0.86 -13.56 -7.66
C ALA A 75 1.04 -12.66 -8.89
N PRO A 76 -0.01 -12.12 -9.49
CA PRO A 76 0.10 -11.13 -10.55
C PRO A 76 0.57 -9.79 -9.99
N PHE A 77 1.61 -9.23 -10.60
CA PHE A 77 2.14 -7.90 -10.30
C PHE A 77 2.20 -7.07 -11.57
N VAL A 78 1.77 -5.82 -11.47
CA VAL A 78 1.65 -4.88 -12.59
C VAL A 78 2.40 -3.59 -12.29
N LEU A 79 3.23 -3.15 -13.22
CA LEU A 79 3.83 -1.82 -13.18
C LEU A 79 2.76 -0.78 -13.46
N GLY A 80 2.55 0.17 -12.54
CA GLY A 80 1.52 1.19 -12.71
C GLY A 80 1.61 2.31 -11.68
N ASP A 81 0.97 3.42 -12.00
CA ASP A 81 0.85 4.60 -11.14
C ASP A 81 -0.48 4.54 -10.38
N ALA A 82 -0.44 4.76 -9.07
CA ALA A 82 -1.63 4.78 -8.21
C ALA A 82 -2.63 5.90 -8.60
N THR A 83 -2.16 6.96 -9.25
CA THR A 83 -3.00 8.07 -9.77
C THR A 83 -3.64 7.78 -11.13
N ALA A 84 -3.28 6.65 -11.77
CA ALA A 84 -3.81 6.19 -13.04
C ALA A 84 -3.67 4.66 -13.13
N LEU A 85 -4.45 3.94 -12.33
CA LEU A 85 -4.34 2.49 -12.17
C LEU A 85 -4.64 1.73 -13.47
N PRO A 86 -3.78 0.79 -13.89
CA PRO A 86 -4.02 -0.06 -15.06
C PRO A 86 -4.99 -1.20 -14.76
N ILE A 87 -6.07 -0.89 -14.06
CA ILE A 87 -7.10 -1.81 -13.55
C ILE A 87 -8.46 -1.35 -14.06
N ALA A 88 -9.31 -2.29 -14.45
CA ALA A 88 -10.63 -1.99 -14.97
C ALA A 88 -11.55 -1.40 -13.89
N THR A 89 -12.51 -0.57 -14.32
CA THR A 89 -13.55 0.00 -13.45
C THR A 89 -14.38 -1.11 -12.81
N ALA A 90 -14.71 -0.97 -11.52
CA ALA A 90 -15.57 -1.87 -10.74
C ALA A 90 -15.15 -3.36 -10.85
N SER A 91 -13.85 -3.63 -10.83
CA SER A 91 -13.30 -4.98 -11.06
C SER A 91 -12.70 -5.64 -9.82
N VAL A 92 -12.56 -4.91 -8.72
CA VAL A 92 -12.02 -5.46 -7.46
C VAL A 92 -12.99 -5.23 -6.30
N ASP A 93 -12.96 -6.10 -5.32
CA ASP A 93 -13.86 -6.07 -4.16
C ASP A 93 -13.23 -5.31 -3.00
N ALA A 94 -11.89 -5.29 -2.95
CA ALA A 94 -11.13 -4.50 -1.99
C ALA A 94 -9.90 -3.84 -2.63
N VAL A 95 -9.60 -2.63 -2.16
CA VAL A 95 -8.33 -1.93 -2.41
C VAL A 95 -7.60 -1.80 -1.08
N VAL A 96 -6.35 -2.23 -1.07
CA VAL A 96 -5.47 -2.13 0.09
C VAL A 96 -4.28 -1.25 -0.27
N SER A 97 -3.86 -0.41 0.65
CA SER A 97 -2.63 0.37 0.54
C SER A 97 -1.93 0.41 1.90
N VAL A 98 -0.70 -0.07 1.96
CA VAL A 98 0.07 -0.19 3.19
C VAL A 98 1.34 0.66 3.10
N SER A 99 1.44 1.67 3.95
CA SER A 99 2.63 2.56 4.05
C SER A 99 3.08 3.13 2.69
N THR A 100 2.11 3.53 1.86
CA THR A 100 2.33 4.00 0.48
C THR A 100 1.82 5.42 0.25
N LEU A 101 0.63 5.75 0.78
CA LEU A 101 -0.04 7.03 0.51
C LEU A 101 0.77 8.23 0.95
N GLU A 102 1.61 8.08 1.97
CA GLU A 102 2.50 9.12 2.50
C GLU A 102 3.51 9.63 1.47
N PHE A 103 3.78 8.84 0.44
CA PHE A 103 4.77 9.15 -0.61
C PHE A 103 4.16 9.69 -1.90
N ILE A 104 2.82 9.77 -2.00
CA ILE A 104 2.11 10.19 -3.22
C ILE A 104 1.56 11.61 -3.02
N PRO A 105 2.00 12.59 -3.83
CA PRO A 105 1.56 13.97 -3.66
C PRO A 105 0.06 14.20 -3.92
N ASP A 106 -0.49 13.54 -4.95
CA ASP A 106 -1.87 13.72 -5.41
C ASP A 106 -2.78 12.62 -4.82
N ILE A 107 -3.19 12.81 -3.58
CA ILE A 107 -4.07 11.87 -2.87
C ILE A 107 -5.46 11.82 -3.49
N ASP A 108 -6.00 12.95 -3.95
CA ASP A 108 -7.32 12.99 -4.57
C ASP A 108 -7.38 12.11 -5.82
N ALA A 109 -6.34 12.15 -6.66
CA ALA A 109 -6.24 11.28 -7.83
C ALA A 109 -6.15 9.80 -7.44
N VAL A 110 -5.41 9.46 -6.38
CA VAL A 110 -5.33 8.07 -5.88
C VAL A 110 -6.69 7.59 -5.37
N LEU A 111 -7.40 8.41 -4.60
CA LEU A 111 -8.72 8.06 -4.07
C LEU A 111 -9.76 7.93 -5.18
N ALA A 112 -9.71 8.80 -6.19
CA ALA A 112 -10.56 8.70 -7.37
C ALA A 112 -10.34 7.39 -8.12
N GLU A 113 -9.08 6.97 -8.31
CA GLU A 113 -8.74 5.70 -8.94
C GLU A 113 -9.15 4.50 -8.08
N ALA A 114 -8.90 4.54 -6.76
CA ALA A 114 -9.35 3.51 -5.84
C ALA A 114 -10.87 3.34 -5.90
N THR A 115 -11.62 4.43 -5.85
CA THR A 115 -13.09 4.41 -5.99
C THR A 115 -13.53 3.87 -7.35
N ARG A 116 -12.85 4.26 -8.43
CA ARG A 116 -13.16 3.80 -9.79
C ARG A 116 -13.02 2.28 -9.94
N VAL A 117 -11.97 1.69 -9.41
CA VAL A 117 -11.68 0.26 -9.56
C VAL A 117 -12.49 -0.63 -8.61
N LEU A 118 -12.95 -0.08 -7.48
CA LEU A 118 -13.80 -0.79 -6.53
C LEU A 118 -15.17 -1.10 -7.12
N ALA A 119 -15.62 -2.32 -6.92
CA ALA A 119 -17.00 -2.71 -7.14
C ALA A 119 -17.92 -1.97 -6.14
N PRO A 120 -19.22 -1.79 -6.48
CA PRO A 120 -20.18 -1.19 -5.56
C PRO A 120 -20.20 -1.93 -4.21
N GLY A 121 -20.04 -1.19 -3.11
CA GLY A 121 -19.96 -1.75 -1.76
C GLY A 121 -18.60 -2.35 -1.40
N GLY A 122 -17.58 -2.17 -2.24
CA GLY A 122 -16.21 -2.61 -1.98
C GLY A 122 -15.55 -1.87 -0.82
N THR A 123 -14.43 -2.40 -0.35
CA THR A 123 -13.72 -1.92 0.84
C THR A 123 -12.38 -1.28 0.47
N LEU A 124 -12.09 -0.10 1.03
CA LEU A 124 -10.76 0.51 1.02
C LEU A 124 -10.10 0.32 2.39
N VAL A 125 -8.91 -0.28 2.42
CA VAL A 125 -8.07 -0.40 3.62
C VAL A 125 -6.79 0.37 3.40
N ALA A 126 -6.60 1.44 4.17
CA ALA A 126 -5.37 2.25 4.14
C ALA A 126 -4.64 2.15 5.48
N LEU A 127 -3.47 1.54 5.49
CA LEU A 127 -2.56 1.54 6.63
C LEU A 127 -1.44 2.55 6.39
N MET A 128 -1.27 3.46 7.32
CA MET A 128 -0.29 4.54 7.22
C MET A 128 0.75 4.43 8.33
N LEU A 129 1.94 4.93 8.04
CA LEU A 129 3.02 5.05 9.02
C LEU A 129 2.58 5.99 10.16
N ASN A 130 2.75 5.54 11.40
CA ASN A 130 2.59 6.44 12.54
C ASN A 130 3.73 7.47 12.57
N THR A 131 3.47 8.64 11.99
CA THR A 131 4.47 9.71 11.88
C THR A 131 4.93 10.27 13.23
N ARG A 132 4.23 10.00 14.33
CA ARG A 132 4.62 10.37 15.69
C ARG A 132 5.50 9.33 16.37
N SER A 133 5.66 8.14 15.80
CA SER A 133 6.52 7.11 16.38
C SER A 133 8.00 7.52 16.35
N GLU A 134 8.75 7.12 17.36
CA GLU A 134 10.20 7.35 17.43
C GLU A 134 10.91 6.72 16.22
N TYR A 135 10.44 5.57 15.76
CA TYR A 135 10.98 4.90 14.58
C TYR A 135 10.85 5.75 13.31
N VAL A 136 9.66 6.29 13.03
CA VAL A 136 9.46 7.14 11.84
C VAL A 136 10.22 8.45 11.99
N GLN A 137 10.16 9.10 13.16
CA GLN A 137 10.85 10.38 13.40
C GLN A 137 12.37 10.26 13.24
N SER A 138 12.98 9.20 13.77
CA SER A 138 14.44 8.99 13.61
C SER A 138 14.81 8.69 12.15
N ASN A 139 13.98 7.98 11.42
CA ASN A 139 14.19 7.72 9.99
C ASN A 139 14.02 8.97 9.12
N LEU A 140 13.07 9.87 9.46
CA LEU A 140 12.91 11.16 8.78
C LEU A 140 14.14 12.06 8.92
N GLN A 141 14.86 11.96 10.04
CA GLN A 141 16.08 12.73 10.32
C GLN A 141 17.35 12.09 9.73
N ARG A 142 17.32 10.79 9.43
CA ARG A 142 18.48 10.06 8.94
C ARG A 142 18.74 10.38 7.47
N GLU A 143 19.93 10.91 7.17
CA GLU A 143 20.36 11.22 5.81
C GLU A 143 20.31 9.97 4.90
N GLY A 144 19.74 10.12 3.70
CA GLY A 144 19.58 9.06 2.74
C GLY A 144 18.49 8.03 3.08
N SER A 145 17.70 8.24 4.14
CA SER A 145 16.56 7.39 4.44
C SER A 145 15.46 7.54 3.40
N TYR A 146 14.84 6.42 3.02
CA TYR A 146 13.66 6.40 2.16
C TYR A 146 12.52 7.26 2.71
N PHE A 147 12.36 7.34 4.04
CA PHE A 147 11.35 8.17 4.71
C PHE A 147 11.46 9.66 4.40
N GLN A 148 12.64 10.15 3.99
CA GLN A 148 12.79 11.55 3.57
C GLN A 148 12.00 11.89 2.31
N ARG A 149 11.57 10.89 1.55
CA ARG A 149 10.70 11.04 0.37
C ARG A 149 9.23 11.21 0.73
N MET A 150 8.84 11.06 2.00
CA MET A 150 7.47 11.29 2.44
C MET A 150 7.05 12.73 2.16
N VAL A 151 5.95 12.88 1.45
CA VAL A 151 5.28 14.15 1.16
C VAL A 151 4.32 14.50 2.28
N HIS A 152 3.55 13.50 2.75
CA HIS A 152 2.62 13.64 3.86
C HIS A 152 3.29 13.15 5.15
N ARG A 153 3.68 14.10 6.00
CA ARG A 153 4.41 13.85 7.25
C ARG A 153 3.56 13.98 8.50
N ASP A 154 2.26 14.15 8.33
CA ASP A 154 1.25 14.14 9.38
C ASP A 154 0.20 13.08 9.02
N SER A 155 0.25 11.94 9.69
CA SER A 155 -0.64 10.81 9.43
C SER A 155 -2.09 11.09 9.84
N GLU A 156 -2.34 11.98 10.80
CA GLU A 156 -3.70 12.38 11.17
C GLU A 156 -4.31 13.27 10.08
N ALA A 157 -3.56 14.27 9.60
CA ALA A 157 -4.02 15.13 8.51
C ALA A 157 -4.28 14.34 7.21
N LEU A 158 -3.44 13.33 6.93
CA LEU A 158 -3.67 12.45 5.78
C LEU A 158 -4.93 11.59 5.96
N ALA A 159 -5.14 11.05 7.15
CA ALA A 159 -6.36 10.30 7.47
C ALA A 159 -7.62 11.16 7.33
N ASP A 160 -7.58 12.40 7.84
CA ASP A 160 -8.69 13.34 7.70
C ASP A 160 -9.01 13.63 6.23
N THR A 161 -7.99 13.84 5.40
CA THR A 161 -8.16 14.03 3.94
C THR A 161 -8.87 12.84 3.29
N ILE A 162 -8.47 11.61 3.65
CA ILE A 162 -9.09 10.38 3.11
C ILE A 162 -10.55 10.28 3.54
N LEU A 163 -10.84 10.56 4.82
CA LEU A 163 -12.19 10.50 5.36
C LEU A 163 -13.12 11.56 4.74
N GLU A 164 -12.63 12.79 4.60
CA GLU A 164 -13.38 13.88 3.95
C GLU A 164 -13.72 13.55 2.48
N TYR A 165 -12.78 12.92 1.75
CA TYR A 165 -13.03 12.47 0.38
C TYR A 165 -14.16 11.44 0.32
N ILE A 166 -14.11 10.41 1.20
CA ILE A 166 -15.10 9.33 1.22
C ILE A 166 -16.48 9.85 1.64
N GLU A 167 -16.55 10.77 2.58
CA GLU A 167 -17.82 11.37 3.04
C GLU A 167 -18.43 12.30 1.99
N GLY A 168 -17.60 13.06 1.26
CA GLY A 168 -18.04 13.99 0.21
C GLY A 168 -18.55 13.29 -1.06
N ASP A 169 -18.11 12.08 -1.34
CA ASP A 169 -18.54 11.32 -2.54
C ASP A 169 -19.90 10.62 -2.34
N GLN A 170 -20.53 10.78 -1.17
CA GLN A 170 -21.86 10.22 -0.85
C GLN A 170 -23.01 11.23 -1.01
N GLU A 171 -22.75 12.47 -1.42
CA GLU A 171 -23.74 13.50 -1.75
C GLU A 171 -23.97 13.57 -3.26
#